data_3f9ebcf96e876b92027ab56b74becc1b
#
_entry.id   3f9ebcf96e876b92027ab56b74becc1b
#
_cell.length_a   1.000
_cell.length_b   1.000
_cell.length_c   1.000
_cell.angle_alpha   90.00
_cell.angle_beta   90.00
_cell.angle_gamma   90.00
#
_symmetry.space_group_name_H-M   'P 1'
#
loop_
_entity.id
_entity.type
_entity.pdbx_description
1 polymer ?
#
loop_
_entity_poly.entity_id
_entity_poly.type
_entity_poly.pdbx_seq_one_letter_code
_entity_poly.pdbx_strand_id
1 'polypeptide(L)'
;NLDFIIVDMPPGTGDTQLTFAQEIKIDGAIIVSTPQELALQDVKRGIKMFDKLGVKIIGLIDNMSHFVGDDGKKYSIFGEGGVRKTAKEFNKEFLGEIPINPEIGKQGDLGSPIVESQPDHEISKIYLNFAEKIKSIYL
;
A
#
# COMPACT_ATOMS: atom_id res chain seq x y z
N ASN A 1 -0.13 -25.25 7.15
CA ASN A 1 -0.21 -24.06 8.01
C ASN A 1 0.04 -22.85 7.13
N LEU A 2 -0.78 -21.81 7.30
CA LEU A 2 -0.57 -20.51 6.67
C LEU A 2 0.05 -19.57 7.72
N ASP A 3 1.11 -18.85 7.35
CA ASP A 3 1.74 -17.86 8.22
C ASP A 3 0.99 -16.53 8.13
N PHE A 4 0.46 -16.19 6.93
CA PHE A 4 -0.26 -14.94 6.65
C PHE A 4 -1.52 -15.19 5.83
N ILE A 5 -2.54 -14.40 6.08
CA ILE A 5 -3.70 -14.19 5.21
C ILE A 5 -3.74 -12.72 4.89
N ILE A 6 -3.65 -12.39 3.60
CA ILE A 6 -3.78 -11.01 3.11
C ILE A 6 -5.18 -10.85 2.53
N VAL A 7 -5.90 -9.85 3.02
CA VAL A 7 -7.24 -9.53 2.57
C VAL A 7 -7.22 -8.20 1.82
N ASP A 8 -7.59 -8.23 0.55
CA ASP A 8 -7.79 -7.02 -0.24
C ASP A 8 -9.19 -6.47 0.08
N MET A 9 -9.20 -5.32 0.75
CA MET A 9 -10.44 -4.68 1.19
C MET A 9 -11.03 -3.84 0.05
N PRO A 10 -12.36 -3.77 -0.08
CA PRO A 10 -12.99 -2.86 -1.02
C PRO A 10 -12.62 -1.40 -0.71
N PRO A 11 -12.65 -0.48 -1.69
CA PRO A 11 -12.24 0.91 -1.48
C PRO A 11 -13.20 1.67 -0.56
N GLY A 12 -12.67 2.68 0.12
CA GLY A 12 -13.43 3.59 0.96
C GLY A 12 -13.42 3.24 2.45
N THR A 13 -14.27 3.86 3.24
CA THR A 13 -14.44 3.67 4.69
C THR A 13 -15.90 3.37 5.03
N GLY A 14 -16.59 2.64 4.15
CA GLY A 14 -18.00 2.31 4.28
C GLY A 14 -18.32 1.20 5.29
N ASP A 15 -19.59 0.91 5.42
CA ASP A 15 -20.11 -0.07 6.40
C ASP A 15 -19.50 -1.47 6.22
N THR A 16 -19.20 -1.87 4.99
CA THR A 16 -18.62 -3.19 4.70
C THR A 16 -17.25 -3.36 5.36
N GLN A 17 -16.38 -2.34 5.24
CA GLN A 17 -15.05 -2.38 5.86
C GLN A 17 -15.14 -2.31 7.37
N LEU A 18 -16.03 -1.46 7.88
CA LEU A 18 -16.27 -1.33 9.30
C LEU A 18 -16.74 -2.65 9.90
N THR A 19 -17.75 -3.29 9.27
CA THR A 19 -18.28 -4.58 9.70
C THR A 19 -17.21 -5.67 9.65
N PHE A 20 -16.44 -5.74 8.54
CA PHE A 20 -15.35 -6.71 8.41
C PHE A 20 -14.32 -6.55 9.55
N ALA A 21 -13.89 -5.31 9.81
CA ALA A 21 -12.90 -5.03 10.84
C ALA A 21 -13.42 -5.22 12.28
N GLN A 22 -14.74 -5.25 12.48
CA GLN A 22 -15.38 -5.55 13.77
C GLN A 22 -15.57 -7.05 14.00
N GLU A 23 -15.89 -7.81 12.95
CA GLU A 23 -16.21 -9.23 13.05
C GLU A 23 -14.99 -10.15 12.96
N ILE A 24 -13.89 -9.67 12.36
CA ILE A 24 -12.67 -10.46 12.16
C ILE A 24 -11.52 -9.82 12.91
N LYS A 25 -10.80 -10.64 13.67
CA LYS A 25 -9.56 -10.19 14.30
C LYS A 25 -8.51 -9.90 13.23
N ILE A 26 -8.25 -8.61 13.02
CA ILE A 26 -7.21 -8.11 12.11
C ILE A 26 -5.96 -7.80 12.93
N ASP A 27 -4.84 -8.46 12.60
CA ASP A 27 -3.56 -8.24 13.29
C ASP A 27 -2.87 -6.94 12.85
N GLY A 28 -3.15 -6.47 11.64
CA GLY A 28 -2.66 -5.19 11.14
C GLY A 28 -3.22 -4.80 9.79
N ALA A 29 -3.17 -3.52 9.49
CA ALA A 29 -3.62 -2.94 8.23
C ALA A 29 -2.48 -2.20 7.52
N ILE A 30 -2.42 -2.30 6.20
CA ILE A 30 -1.57 -1.50 5.34
C ILE A 30 -2.48 -0.59 4.53
N ILE A 31 -2.18 0.69 4.49
CA ILE A 31 -2.93 1.65 3.70
C ILE A 31 -2.14 1.97 2.44
N VAL A 32 -2.74 1.69 1.30
CA VAL A 32 -2.17 1.97 -0.03
C VAL A 32 -2.92 3.13 -0.66
N SER A 33 -2.21 4.15 -1.11
CA SER A 33 -2.81 5.32 -1.74
C SER A 33 -1.90 5.90 -2.82
N THR A 34 -2.49 6.68 -3.71
CA THR A 34 -1.77 7.59 -4.59
C THR A 34 -1.51 8.92 -3.87
N PRO A 35 -0.53 9.74 -4.34
CA PRO A 35 -0.19 11.01 -3.67
C PRO A 35 -1.19 12.14 -3.90
N GLN A 36 -2.28 11.92 -4.64
CA GLN A 36 -3.32 12.92 -4.92
C GLN A 36 -4.04 13.37 -3.66
N GLU A 37 -4.28 14.67 -3.51
CA GLU A 37 -4.95 15.25 -2.34
C GLU A 37 -6.32 14.62 -2.06
N LEU A 38 -7.10 14.33 -3.10
CA LEU A 38 -8.41 13.69 -2.96
C LEU A 38 -8.29 12.28 -2.34
N ALA A 39 -7.32 11.48 -2.80
CA ALA A 39 -7.05 10.15 -2.26
C ALA A 39 -6.56 10.23 -0.80
N LEU A 40 -5.76 11.24 -0.48
CA LEU A 40 -5.25 11.43 0.88
C LEU A 40 -6.35 11.75 1.90
N GLN A 41 -7.46 12.35 1.48
CA GLN A 41 -8.62 12.53 2.36
C GLN A 41 -9.25 11.19 2.77
N ASP A 42 -9.32 10.23 1.85
CA ASP A 42 -9.79 8.88 2.14
C ASP A 42 -8.80 8.14 3.06
N VAL A 43 -7.51 8.28 2.82
CA VAL A 43 -6.45 7.77 3.70
C VAL A 43 -6.64 8.26 5.14
N LYS A 44 -6.83 9.56 5.33
CA LYS A 44 -7.05 10.16 6.65
C LYS A 44 -8.29 9.61 7.34
N ARG A 45 -9.37 9.36 6.59
CA ARG A 45 -10.57 8.70 7.10
C ARG A 45 -10.29 7.24 7.51
N GLY A 46 -9.58 6.50 6.65
CA GLY A 46 -9.18 5.12 6.92
C GLY A 46 -8.30 4.98 8.17
N ILE A 47 -7.32 5.86 8.34
CA ILE A 47 -6.48 5.88 9.54
C ILE A 47 -7.33 6.05 10.81
N LYS A 48 -8.22 7.06 10.81
CA LYS A 48 -9.09 7.32 11.96
C LYS A 48 -10.03 6.15 12.25
N MET A 49 -10.52 5.47 11.21
CA MET A 49 -11.36 4.28 11.37
C MET A 49 -10.60 3.15 12.05
N PHE A 50 -9.43 2.77 11.53
CA PHE A 50 -8.63 1.70 12.11
C PHE A 50 -8.13 2.03 13.52
N ASP A 51 -7.72 3.27 13.78
CA ASP A 51 -7.35 3.72 15.13
C ASP A 51 -8.52 3.59 16.12
N LYS A 52 -9.75 3.96 15.70
CA LYS A 52 -10.96 3.81 16.51
C LYS A 52 -11.30 2.35 16.80
N LEU A 53 -11.01 1.45 15.90
CA LEU A 53 -11.23 0.01 16.02
C LEU A 53 -10.10 -0.71 16.77
N GLY A 54 -9.03 -0.01 17.12
CA GLY A 54 -7.85 -0.61 17.75
C GLY A 54 -7.03 -1.50 16.82
N VAL A 55 -7.22 -1.39 15.50
CA VAL A 55 -6.42 -2.13 14.51
C VAL A 55 -5.11 -1.41 14.27
N LYS A 56 -4.00 -2.12 14.46
CA LYS A 56 -2.65 -1.59 14.21
C LYS A 56 -2.48 -1.25 12.73
N ILE A 57 -2.12 -0.01 12.41
CA ILE A 57 -1.68 0.36 11.06
C ILE A 57 -0.17 0.07 10.98
N ILE A 58 0.20 -0.91 10.15
CA ILE A 58 1.59 -1.33 9.92
C ILE A 58 2.33 -0.22 9.20
N GLY A 59 1.68 0.42 8.24
CA GLY A 59 2.22 1.57 7.54
C GLY A 59 1.45 1.95 6.29
N LEU A 60 1.96 2.98 5.63
CA LEU A 60 1.40 3.54 4.39
C LEU A 60 2.36 3.28 3.22
N ILE A 61 1.78 2.97 2.06
CA ILE A 61 2.49 2.80 0.78
C ILE A 61 2.00 3.86 -0.20
N ASP A 62 2.93 4.56 -0.83
CA ASP A 62 2.67 5.51 -1.93
C ASP A 62 2.69 4.77 -3.26
N ASN A 63 1.52 4.46 -3.79
CA ASN A 63 1.35 3.76 -5.06
C ASN A 63 1.24 4.75 -6.22
N MET A 64 1.79 4.40 -7.38
CA MET A 64 1.89 5.28 -8.54
C MET A 64 2.60 6.60 -8.22
N SER A 65 3.60 6.55 -7.34
CA SER A 65 4.29 7.71 -6.80
C SER A 65 4.96 8.56 -7.87
N HIS A 66 5.56 7.92 -8.87
CA HIS A 66 6.21 8.60 -9.99
C HIS A 66 6.33 7.66 -11.20
N PHE A 67 6.57 8.22 -12.34
CA PHE A 67 6.95 7.53 -13.58
C PHE A 67 8.40 7.87 -13.91
N VAL A 68 9.17 6.91 -14.37
CA VAL A 68 10.53 7.14 -14.89
C VAL A 68 10.47 7.18 -16.40
N GLY A 69 10.74 8.34 -16.98
CA GLY A 69 10.77 8.51 -18.43
C GLY A 69 12.00 7.88 -19.11
N ASP A 70 11.99 7.79 -20.43
CA ASP A 70 13.12 7.29 -21.23
C ASP A 70 14.39 8.14 -21.06
N ASP A 71 14.23 9.38 -20.62
CA ASP A 71 15.33 10.30 -20.27
C ASP A 71 15.92 10.04 -18.88
N GLY A 72 15.43 9.03 -18.16
CA GLY A 72 15.83 8.67 -16.80
C GLY A 72 15.30 9.61 -15.71
N LYS A 73 14.45 10.60 -16.05
CA LYS A 73 13.88 11.52 -15.07
C LYS A 73 12.62 10.97 -14.44
N LYS A 74 12.40 11.36 -13.19
CA LYS A 74 11.18 11.05 -12.46
C LYS A 74 10.14 12.12 -12.70
N TYR A 75 8.92 11.69 -12.99
CA TYR A 75 7.74 12.52 -13.21
C TYR A 75 6.66 12.18 -12.19
N SER A 76 6.39 13.08 -11.27
CA SER A 76 5.36 12.91 -10.22
C SER A 76 3.98 13.30 -10.78
N ILE A 77 3.40 12.43 -11.62
CA ILE A 77 2.17 12.68 -12.38
C ILE A 77 0.99 13.01 -11.45
N PHE A 78 0.92 12.35 -10.30
CA PHE A 78 -0.18 12.46 -9.33
C PHE A 78 0.17 13.33 -8.11
N GLY A 79 1.28 14.04 -8.12
CA GLY A 79 1.80 14.80 -6.98
C GLY A 79 2.99 14.11 -6.33
N GLU A 80 3.59 14.75 -5.35
CA GLU A 80 4.83 14.28 -4.71
C GLU A 80 4.71 14.29 -3.19
N GLY A 81 5.09 13.16 -2.58
CA GLY A 81 5.31 13.06 -1.14
C GLY A 81 4.06 13.18 -0.25
N GLY A 82 2.84 13.22 -0.85
CA GLY A 82 1.60 13.39 -0.09
C GLY A 82 1.33 12.28 0.92
N VAL A 83 1.57 11.02 0.52
CA VAL A 83 1.39 9.85 1.40
C VAL A 83 2.41 9.86 2.53
N ARG A 84 3.68 10.16 2.24
CA ARG A 84 4.74 10.28 3.26
C ARG A 84 4.44 11.38 4.28
N LYS A 85 3.95 12.54 3.80
CA LYS A 85 3.53 13.66 4.67
C LYS A 85 2.37 13.25 5.56
N THR A 86 1.38 12.56 5.01
CA THR A 86 0.22 12.06 5.76
C THR A 86 0.64 11.00 6.80
N ALA A 87 1.54 10.09 6.46
CA ALA A 87 2.08 9.13 7.42
C ALA A 87 2.72 9.86 8.62
N LYS A 88 3.55 10.86 8.36
CA LYS A 88 4.17 11.69 9.41
C LYS A 88 3.14 12.45 10.24
N GLU A 89 2.12 13.06 9.61
CA GLU A 89 1.04 13.80 10.28
C GLU A 89 0.31 12.92 11.31
N PHE A 90 0.07 11.66 10.98
CA PHE A 90 -0.65 10.70 11.83
C PHE A 90 0.28 9.79 12.66
N ASN A 91 1.58 10.06 12.68
CA ASN A 91 2.58 9.25 13.38
C ASN A 91 2.50 7.75 13.00
N LYS A 92 2.38 7.48 11.70
CA LYS A 92 2.37 6.14 11.12
C LYS A 92 3.65 5.91 10.31
N GLU A 93 4.05 4.63 10.19
CA GLU A 93 5.20 4.25 9.37
C GLU A 93 4.92 4.53 7.88
N PHE A 94 5.93 5.01 7.17
CA PHE A 94 5.94 5.09 5.71
C PHE A 94 6.77 3.93 5.17
N LEU A 95 6.12 2.94 4.58
CA LEU A 95 6.77 1.71 4.12
C LEU A 95 7.59 1.92 2.85
N GLY A 96 7.12 2.78 1.94
CA GLY A 96 7.83 3.11 0.71
C GLY A 96 6.92 3.50 -0.43
N GLU A 97 7.51 3.52 -1.62
CA GLU A 97 6.91 3.98 -2.87
C GLU A 97 6.89 2.85 -3.91
N ILE A 98 5.82 2.80 -4.70
CA ILE A 98 5.72 1.95 -5.89
C ILE A 98 5.59 2.90 -7.09
N PRO A 99 6.54 2.90 -8.03
CA PRO A 99 6.44 3.74 -9.22
C PRO A 99 5.38 3.21 -10.19
N ILE A 100 4.96 4.05 -11.12
CA ILE A 100 4.17 3.63 -12.27
C ILE A 100 5.08 2.79 -13.17
N ASN A 101 4.70 1.52 -13.39
CA ASN A 101 5.41 0.64 -14.30
C ASN A 101 4.40 -0.22 -15.07
N PRO A 102 4.43 -0.21 -16.42
CA PRO A 102 3.50 -0.96 -17.25
C PRO A 102 3.49 -2.48 -17.00
N GLU A 103 4.62 -3.05 -16.57
CA GLU A 103 4.71 -4.48 -16.28
C GLU A 103 3.84 -4.90 -15.09
N ILE A 104 3.57 -4.03 -14.13
CA ILE A 104 2.66 -4.33 -13.03
C ILE A 104 1.27 -4.66 -13.56
N GLY A 105 0.71 -3.78 -14.41
CA GLY A 105 -0.60 -3.99 -15.00
C GLY A 105 -0.63 -5.20 -15.94
N LYS A 106 0.33 -5.28 -16.86
CA LYS A 106 0.44 -6.39 -17.81
C LYS A 106 0.52 -7.76 -17.14
N GLN A 107 1.36 -7.90 -16.12
CA GLN A 107 1.49 -9.17 -15.40
C GLN A 107 0.25 -9.45 -14.53
N GLY A 108 -0.38 -8.41 -13.97
CA GLY A 108 -1.64 -8.53 -13.26
C GLY A 108 -2.76 -9.07 -14.16
N ASP A 109 -2.93 -8.52 -15.36
CA ASP A 109 -3.93 -8.95 -16.35
C ASP A 109 -3.72 -10.40 -16.81
N LEU A 110 -2.48 -10.88 -16.83
CA LEU A 110 -2.13 -12.26 -17.14
C LEU A 110 -2.35 -13.23 -15.97
N GLY A 111 -2.70 -12.73 -14.78
CA GLY A 111 -2.79 -13.54 -13.57
C GLY A 111 -1.44 -14.11 -13.09
N SER A 112 -0.34 -13.49 -13.51
CA SER A 112 1.03 -13.87 -13.18
C SER A 112 1.75 -12.69 -12.52
N PRO A 113 1.60 -12.50 -11.21
CA PRO A 113 2.16 -11.35 -10.50
C PRO A 113 3.65 -11.13 -10.79
N ILE A 114 4.07 -9.88 -10.96
CA ILE A 114 5.45 -9.54 -11.34
C ILE A 114 6.49 -10.14 -10.39
N VAL A 115 6.15 -10.28 -9.10
CA VAL A 115 7.04 -10.86 -8.09
C VAL A 115 7.34 -12.33 -8.36
N GLU A 116 6.40 -13.05 -8.96
CA GLU A 116 6.55 -14.46 -9.34
C GLU A 116 7.18 -14.59 -10.73
N SER A 117 6.67 -13.85 -11.71
CA SER A 117 7.11 -13.95 -13.10
C SER A 117 8.49 -13.34 -13.35
N GLN A 118 8.86 -12.31 -12.61
CA GLN A 118 10.11 -11.56 -12.77
C GLN A 118 10.72 -11.21 -11.39
N PRO A 119 11.20 -12.18 -10.61
CA PRO A 119 11.64 -11.95 -9.22
C PRO A 119 12.82 -10.98 -9.09
N ASP A 120 13.67 -10.89 -10.11
CA ASP A 120 14.84 -9.99 -10.12
C ASP A 120 14.53 -8.57 -10.59
N HIS A 121 13.31 -8.32 -11.08
CA HIS A 121 12.87 -7.00 -11.52
C HIS A 121 12.89 -5.99 -10.36
N GLU A 122 13.21 -4.73 -10.66
CA GLU A 122 13.27 -3.66 -9.63
C GLU A 122 11.97 -3.51 -8.85
N ILE A 123 10.82 -3.62 -9.53
CA ILE A 123 9.50 -3.56 -8.89
C ILE A 123 9.29 -4.75 -7.95
N SER A 124 9.69 -5.95 -8.36
CA SER A 124 9.60 -7.15 -7.52
C SER A 124 10.38 -6.98 -6.21
N LYS A 125 11.57 -6.39 -6.27
CA LYS A 125 12.38 -6.08 -5.10
C LYS A 125 11.70 -5.10 -4.15
N ILE A 126 10.93 -4.12 -4.67
CA ILE A 126 10.14 -3.21 -3.84
C ILE A 126 9.08 -3.98 -3.05
N TYR A 127 8.30 -4.85 -3.71
CA TYR A 127 7.29 -5.68 -3.05
C TYR A 127 7.90 -6.64 -2.02
N LEU A 128 9.03 -7.28 -2.38
CA LEU A 128 9.74 -8.18 -1.47
C LEU A 128 10.25 -7.43 -0.22
N ASN A 129 10.75 -6.21 -0.37
CA ASN A 129 11.14 -5.38 0.77
C ASN A 129 9.96 -5.07 1.71
N PHE A 130 8.77 -4.82 1.17
CA PHE A 130 7.57 -4.66 1.99
C PHE A 130 7.22 -5.94 2.72
N ALA A 131 7.27 -7.08 2.03
CA ALA A 131 6.99 -8.38 2.61
C ALA A 131 7.97 -8.71 3.76
N GLU A 132 9.25 -8.47 3.59
CA GLU A 132 10.26 -8.68 4.65
C GLU A 132 10.03 -7.76 5.86
N LYS A 133 9.67 -6.49 5.65
CA LYS A 133 9.31 -5.58 6.75
C LYS A 133 8.10 -6.11 7.53
N ILE A 134 7.05 -6.56 6.83
CA ILE A 134 5.85 -7.10 7.47
C ILE A 134 6.18 -8.37 8.23
N LYS A 135 6.93 -9.27 7.61
CA LYS A 135 7.38 -10.53 8.22
C LYS A 135 8.15 -10.29 9.51
N SER A 136 9.07 -9.31 9.53
CA SER A 136 9.86 -8.97 10.71
C SER A 136 9.03 -8.44 11.90
N ILE A 137 7.77 -8.04 11.68
CA ILE A 137 6.87 -7.58 12.74
C ILE A 137 6.15 -8.76 13.42
N TYR A 138 5.92 -9.85 12.69
CA TYR A 138 5.05 -10.94 13.14
C TYR A 138 5.72 -12.30 13.27
N LEU A 139 6.89 -12.49 12.66
CA LEU A 139 7.69 -13.70 12.70
C LEU A 139 9.11 -13.45 13.20
#